data_ec5f95b54d6e8d3b3d0080daab2bb27a
#
_entry.id   ec5f95b54d6e8d3b3d0080daab2bb27a
#
_cell.length_a   1.000
_cell.length_b   1.000
_cell.length_c   1.000
_cell.angle_alpha   90.00
_cell.angle_beta   90.00
_cell.angle_gamma   90.00
#
_symmetry.space_group_name_H-M   'P 1'
#
loop_
_entity.id
_entity.type
_entity.pdbx_description
1 polymer ?
#
loop_
_entity_poly.entity_id
_entity_poly.type
_entity_poly.pdbx_seq_one_letter_code
_entity_poly.pdbx_strand_id
1 'polypeptide(L)'
;MLSHANFIFTIFIRRSVNNLRKLVQVLRTDRRVAKKILSAYLNLLSAYPDQPYGHEPIRNPFVPEEDQNVLSAPKDIGSADDLQPKDEVLLDLIDRKLQEGERVIVYTAWVRLDTQERLHKLLTEKGVKAAILDQKVPTVQREEWVDKRVHEGVKVLITNSALVETGLDLNAFTTLIFYNIAFNLYVFRQASRRSWRINQTAPKVEIYMLYYADTMQHKALRLMASKLSAATVIEGQISDEGLAAMSDCQDLTTQLAKEL
;
A
#
# COMPACT_ATOMS: atom_id res chain seq x y z
N MET A 1 -14.79 -22.11 1.27
CA MET A 1 -14.02 -21.40 0.23
C MET A 1 -12.69 -20.80 0.72
N LEU A 2 -12.62 -20.24 1.93
CA LEU A 2 -11.38 -19.66 2.50
C LEU A 2 -10.18 -20.64 2.62
N SER A 3 -10.41 -21.95 2.75
CA SER A 3 -9.32 -22.93 2.94
C SER A 3 -8.48 -23.19 1.68
N HIS A 4 -9.08 -23.11 0.49
CA HIS A 4 -8.38 -23.39 -0.78
C HIS A 4 -7.51 -22.21 -1.22
N ALA A 5 -8.03 -20.98 -1.10
CA ALA A 5 -7.27 -19.77 -1.42
C ALA A 5 -6.05 -19.61 -0.48
N ASN A 6 -6.21 -19.88 0.82
CA ASN A 6 -5.12 -19.90 1.79
C ASN A 6 -4.07 -20.97 1.48
N PHE A 7 -4.48 -22.14 1.01
CA PHE A 7 -3.57 -23.24 0.66
C PHE A 7 -2.72 -22.91 -0.58
N ILE A 8 -3.34 -22.39 -1.65
CA ILE A 8 -2.65 -21.99 -2.89
C ILE A 8 -1.73 -20.81 -2.61
N PHE A 9 -2.18 -19.83 -1.84
CA PHE A 9 -1.38 -18.69 -1.41
C PHE A 9 -0.16 -19.12 -0.61
N THR A 10 -0.31 -20.06 0.33
CA THR A 10 0.80 -20.60 1.13
C THR A 10 1.81 -21.35 0.24
N ILE A 11 1.36 -22.13 -0.75
CA ILE A 11 2.24 -22.82 -1.71
C ILE A 11 2.99 -21.82 -2.58
N PHE A 12 2.29 -20.77 -3.08
CA PHE A 12 2.91 -19.73 -3.89
C PHE A 12 4.01 -19.01 -3.11
N ILE A 13 3.72 -18.58 -1.88
CA ILE A 13 4.72 -17.94 -1.01
C ILE A 13 5.91 -18.86 -0.76
N ARG A 14 5.71 -20.13 -0.38
CA ARG A 14 6.80 -21.09 -0.15
C ARG A 14 7.67 -21.30 -1.38
N ARG A 15 7.08 -21.43 -2.56
CA ARG A 15 7.84 -21.55 -3.83
C ARG A 15 8.63 -20.30 -4.15
N SER A 16 8.02 -19.13 -3.98
CA SER A 16 8.67 -17.84 -4.21
C SER A 16 9.82 -17.61 -3.26
N VAL A 17 9.69 -17.97 -1.98
CA VAL A 17 10.76 -17.90 -0.97
C VAL A 17 11.91 -18.84 -1.31
N ASN A 18 11.63 -20.07 -1.72
CA ASN A 18 12.68 -21.02 -2.11
C ASN A 18 13.45 -20.56 -3.36
N ASN A 19 12.76 -20.00 -4.34
CA ASN A 19 13.39 -19.40 -5.52
C ASN A 19 14.24 -18.18 -5.14
N LEU A 20 13.77 -17.34 -4.21
CA LEU A 20 14.52 -16.20 -3.70
C LEU A 20 15.82 -16.63 -3.02
N ARG A 21 15.81 -17.69 -2.18
CA ARG A 21 17.03 -18.23 -1.55
C ARG A 21 18.05 -18.71 -2.58
N LYS A 22 17.60 -19.43 -3.62
CA LYS A 22 18.46 -19.84 -4.74
C LYS A 22 19.01 -18.62 -5.48
N LEU A 23 18.19 -17.61 -5.70
CA LEU A 23 18.57 -16.39 -6.39
C LEU A 23 19.62 -15.59 -5.61
N VAL A 24 19.46 -15.44 -4.31
CA VAL A 24 20.44 -14.76 -3.44
C VAL A 24 21.80 -15.46 -3.46
N GLN A 25 21.81 -16.78 -3.62
CA GLN A 25 23.08 -17.53 -3.79
C GLN A 25 23.72 -17.27 -5.16
N VAL A 26 22.93 -17.19 -6.23
CA VAL A 26 23.42 -16.96 -7.60
C VAL A 26 23.85 -15.50 -7.83
N LEU A 27 23.18 -14.54 -7.18
CA LEU A 27 23.39 -13.10 -7.39
C LEU A 27 24.48 -12.48 -6.50
N ARG A 28 25.37 -13.29 -5.94
CA ARG A 28 26.59 -12.78 -5.26
C ARG A 28 27.49 -11.95 -6.18
N THR A 29 27.27 -12.00 -7.49
CA THR A 29 28.08 -11.34 -8.51
C THR A 29 27.64 -9.92 -8.87
N ASP A 30 26.34 -9.58 -8.78
CA ASP A 30 25.86 -8.22 -9.02
C ASP A 30 24.82 -7.76 -7.98
N ARG A 31 25.29 -6.95 -7.04
CA ARG A 31 24.50 -6.46 -5.91
C ARG A 31 23.34 -5.55 -6.33
N ARG A 32 23.44 -4.84 -7.48
CA ARG A 32 22.38 -3.92 -7.94
C ARG A 32 21.20 -4.70 -8.52
N VAL A 33 21.50 -5.72 -9.31
CA VAL A 33 20.46 -6.57 -9.92
C VAL A 33 19.80 -7.44 -8.86
N ALA A 34 20.58 -8.02 -7.93
CA ALA A 34 20.05 -8.75 -6.79
C ALA A 34 19.02 -7.92 -6.02
N LYS A 35 19.33 -6.64 -5.77
CA LYS A 35 18.43 -5.73 -5.08
C LYS A 35 17.14 -5.45 -5.85
N LYS A 36 17.22 -5.26 -7.17
CA LYS A 36 16.03 -5.05 -8.02
C LYS A 36 15.09 -6.27 -7.99
N ILE A 37 15.65 -7.46 -8.14
CA ILE A 37 14.86 -8.71 -8.11
C ILE A 37 14.26 -8.92 -6.73
N LEU A 38 15.02 -8.71 -5.66
CA LEU A 38 14.51 -8.78 -4.29
C LEU A 38 13.35 -7.81 -4.06
N SER A 39 13.49 -6.56 -4.50
CA SER A 39 12.41 -5.58 -4.41
C SER A 39 11.17 -6.01 -5.19
N ALA A 40 11.34 -6.59 -6.38
CA ALA A 40 10.22 -7.12 -7.17
C ALA A 40 9.50 -8.26 -6.43
N TYR A 41 10.22 -9.18 -5.81
CA TYR A 41 9.62 -10.24 -4.98
C TYR A 41 8.87 -9.69 -3.77
N LEU A 42 9.46 -8.76 -3.03
CA LEU A 42 8.81 -8.17 -1.87
C LEU A 42 7.54 -7.40 -2.25
N ASN A 43 7.59 -6.66 -3.36
CA ASN A 43 6.42 -5.97 -3.90
C ASN A 43 5.33 -6.97 -4.30
N LEU A 44 5.68 -8.05 -5.00
CA LEU A 44 4.74 -9.10 -5.39
C LEU A 44 4.12 -9.77 -4.15
N LEU A 45 4.92 -10.18 -3.15
CA LEU A 45 4.43 -10.80 -1.93
C LEU A 45 3.53 -9.87 -1.09
N SER A 46 3.68 -8.57 -1.26
CA SER A 46 2.86 -7.56 -0.58
C SER A 46 1.59 -7.21 -1.35
N ALA A 47 1.64 -7.20 -2.68
CA ALA A 47 0.53 -6.85 -3.53
C ALA A 47 -0.43 -8.03 -3.80
N TYR A 48 0.12 -9.23 -3.94
CA TYR A 48 -0.65 -10.42 -4.30
C TYR A 48 -1.80 -10.78 -3.34
N PRO A 49 -1.70 -10.58 -2.00
CA PRO A 49 -2.86 -10.78 -1.12
C PRO A 49 -4.02 -9.83 -1.40
N ASP A 50 -3.74 -8.61 -1.86
CA ASP A 50 -4.75 -7.59 -2.16
C ASP A 50 -5.42 -7.81 -3.52
N GLN A 51 -4.65 -8.34 -4.46
CA GLN A 51 -5.08 -8.57 -5.83
C GLN A 51 -4.37 -9.82 -6.37
N PRO A 52 -4.97 -11.02 -6.20
CA PRO A 52 -4.30 -12.27 -6.56
C PRO A 52 -4.39 -12.61 -8.06
N TYR A 53 -4.33 -11.60 -8.92
CA TYR A 53 -4.41 -11.72 -10.39
C TYR A 53 -3.69 -10.53 -11.07
N GLY A 54 -3.36 -10.70 -12.36
CA GLY A 54 -2.78 -9.64 -13.21
C GLY A 54 -1.35 -9.25 -12.88
N HIS A 55 -0.59 -10.12 -12.22
CA HIS A 55 0.81 -9.84 -11.89
C HIS A 55 1.77 -10.34 -12.96
N GLU A 56 2.70 -9.46 -13.35
CA GLU A 56 3.78 -9.80 -14.25
C GLU A 56 4.74 -10.83 -13.64
N PRO A 57 5.27 -11.76 -14.43
CA PRO A 57 6.33 -12.67 -14.00
C PRO A 57 7.60 -11.92 -13.59
N ILE A 58 8.23 -12.36 -12.51
CA ILE A 58 9.56 -11.88 -12.14
C ILE A 58 10.59 -12.65 -12.98
N ARG A 59 11.42 -11.91 -13.72
CA ARG A 59 12.40 -12.47 -14.66
C ARG A 59 13.85 -12.21 -14.22
N ASN A 60 14.72 -13.12 -14.59
CA ASN A 60 16.17 -12.95 -14.45
C ASN A 60 16.73 -12.15 -15.64
N PRO A 61 17.21 -10.92 -15.44
CA PRO A 61 17.70 -10.09 -16.55
C PRO A 61 19.02 -10.59 -17.17
N PHE A 62 19.69 -11.58 -16.58
CA PHE A 62 20.93 -12.16 -17.12
C PHE A 62 20.70 -13.34 -18.06
N VAL A 63 19.47 -13.81 -18.19
CA VAL A 63 19.10 -14.89 -19.09
C VAL A 63 18.28 -14.31 -20.23
N PRO A 64 18.81 -14.26 -21.47
CA PRO A 64 18.14 -13.58 -22.60
C PRO A 64 16.88 -14.31 -23.09
N GLU A 65 16.79 -15.62 -22.89
CA GLU A 65 15.68 -16.42 -23.37
C GLU A 65 14.44 -16.22 -22.48
N GLU A 66 13.34 -15.74 -23.07
CA GLU A 66 12.13 -15.37 -22.31
C GLU A 66 11.54 -16.52 -21.50
N ASP A 67 11.55 -17.73 -22.01
CA ASP A 67 10.98 -18.90 -21.33
C ASP A 67 11.85 -19.43 -20.18
N GLN A 68 13.18 -19.21 -20.25
CA GLN A 68 14.12 -19.69 -19.25
C GLN A 68 14.43 -18.67 -18.15
N ASN A 69 14.12 -17.39 -18.40
CA ASN A 69 14.44 -16.32 -17.47
C ASN A 69 13.38 -16.11 -16.36
N VAL A 70 12.27 -16.84 -16.38
CA VAL A 70 11.19 -16.70 -15.40
C VAL A 70 11.62 -17.24 -14.04
N LEU A 71 11.71 -16.37 -13.07
CA LEU A 71 12.05 -16.70 -11.68
C LEU A 71 10.82 -17.02 -10.84
N SER A 72 9.73 -16.32 -11.10
CA SER A 72 8.44 -16.54 -10.48
C SER A 72 7.33 -16.08 -11.43
N ALA A 73 6.35 -16.94 -11.65
CA ALA A 73 5.12 -16.61 -12.35
C ALA A 73 3.96 -16.83 -11.37
N PRO A 74 3.39 -15.77 -10.80
CA PRO A 74 2.21 -15.88 -9.96
C PRO A 74 1.04 -16.39 -10.82
N LYS A 75 0.22 -17.27 -10.22
CA LYS A 75 -1.01 -17.75 -10.87
C LYS A 75 -2.14 -16.82 -10.47
N ASP A 76 -2.98 -16.47 -11.41
CA ASP A 76 -4.21 -15.74 -11.11
C ASP A 76 -5.17 -16.62 -10.29
N ILE A 77 -5.70 -16.05 -9.23
CA ILE A 77 -6.73 -16.66 -8.38
C ILE A 77 -7.90 -15.68 -8.37
N GLY A 78 -8.94 -15.96 -9.18
CA GLY A 78 -10.05 -15.04 -9.36
C GLY A 78 -9.78 -13.93 -10.39
N SER A 79 -10.56 -12.88 -10.33
CA SER A 79 -10.61 -11.79 -11.32
C SER A 79 -10.84 -10.43 -10.66
N ALA A 80 -10.86 -9.38 -11.46
CA ALA A 80 -11.15 -8.01 -11.01
C ALA A 80 -12.59 -7.83 -10.51
N ASP A 81 -13.50 -8.71 -10.89
CA ASP A 81 -14.90 -8.65 -10.48
C ASP A 81 -15.17 -9.40 -9.15
N ASP A 82 -14.19 -10.16 -8.66
CA ASP A 82 -14.31 -10.87 -7.40
C ASP A 82 -14.02 -9.94 -6.22
N LEU A 83 -14.95 -9.93 -5.26
CA LEU A 83 -14.77 -9.19 -4.00
C LEU A 83 -13.74 -9.91 -3.14
N GLN A 84 -12.68 -9.21 -2.77
CA GLN A 84 -11.65 -9.75 -1.90
C GLN A 84 -12.03 -9.56 -0.42
N PRO A 85 -11.57 -10.42 0.51
CA PRO A 85 -11.89 -10.27 1.93
C PRO A 85 -11.52 -8.91 2.53
N LYS A 86 -10.44 -8.28 2.04
CA LYS A 86 -10.05 -6.94 2.47
C LYS A 86 -11.00 -5.85 1.95
N ASP A 87 -11.63 -6.07 0.79
CA ASP A 87 -12.63 -5.14 0.25
C ASP A 87 -13.89 -5.15 1.12
N GLU A 88 -14.32 -6.31 1.60
CA GLU A 88 -15.46 -6.42 2.53
C GLU A 88 -15.19 -5.60 3.80
N VAL A 89 -14.03 -5.78 4.41
CA VAL A 89 -13.62 -5.01 5.60
C VAL A 89 -13.54 -3.51 5.32
N LEU A 90 -13.02 -3.13 4.14
CA LEU A 90 -12.95 -1.72 3.72
C LEU A 90 -14.35 -1.12 3.59
N LEU A 91 -15.25 -1.82 2.90
CA LEU A 91 -16.63 -1.35 2.65
C LEU A 91 -17.40 -1.20 3.96
N ASP A 92 -17.30 -2.18 4.86
CA ASP A 92 -17.95 -2.13 6.17
C ASP A 92 -17.40 -0.98 7.05
N LEU A 93 -16.10 -0.74 6.99
CA LEU A 93 -15.46 0.36 7.72
C LEU A 93 -15.91 1.72 7.16
N ILE A 94 -15.92 1.86 5.83
CA ILE A 94 -16.38 3.09 5.18
C ILE A 94 -17.84 3.36 5.53
N ASP A 95 -18.71 2.35 5.42
CA ASP A 95 -20.15 2.52 5.72
C ASP A 95 -20.36 3.05 7.13
N ARG A 96 -19.72 2.44 8.14
CA ARG A 96 -19.77 2.91 9.53
C ARG A 96 -19.33 4.37 9.66
N LYS A 97 -18.21 4.73 9.04
CA LYS A 97 -17.67 6.10 9.12
C LYS A 97 -18.55 7.13 8.44
N LEU A 98 -19.15 6.78 7.34
CA LEU A 98 -20.14 7.66 6.67
C LEU A 98 -21.40 7.83 7.49
N GLN A 99 -21.88 6.80 8.20
CA GLN A 99 -23.00 6.90 9.15
C GLN A 99 -22.67 7.78 10.35
N GLU A 100 -21.40 7.82 10.79
CA GLU A 100 -20.88 8.75 11.81
C GLU A 100 -20.75 10.19 11.27
N GLY A 101 -21.06 10.44 9.99
CA GLY A 101 -20.94 11.75 9.34
C GLY A 101 -19.53 12.13 8.90
N GLU A 102 -18.57 11.20 9.00
CA GLU A 102 -17.19 11.43 8.63
C GLU A 102 -16.96 11.32 7.11
N ARG A 103 -15.89 11.92 6.61
CA ARG A 103 -15.35 11.68 5.27
C ARG A 103 -14.07 10.84 5.36
N VAL A 104 -13.87 10.01 4.35
CA VAL A 104 -12.82 8.98 4.36
C VAL A 104 -11.82 9.20 3.24
N ILE A 105 -10.53 9.05 3.54
CA ILE A 105 -9.48 8.89 2.53
C ILE A 105 -9.07 7.43 2.50
N VAL A 106 -9.02 6.84 1.31
CA VAL A 106 -8.45 5.50 1.08
C VAL A 106 -7.12 5.66 0.36
N TYR A 107 -6.04 5.35 1.05
CA TYR A 107 -4.69 5.35 0.50
C TYR A 107 -4.34 4.01 -0.13
N THR A 108 -3.90 4.07 -1.39
CA THR A 108 -3.38 2.92 -2.14
C THR A 108 -1.89 3.10 -2.45
N ALA A 109 -1.19 2.00 -2.72
CA ALA A 109 0.23 2.02 -3.08
C ALA A 109 0.51 1.46 -4.48
N TRP A 110 -0.31 0.52 -4.96
CA TRP A 110 -0.07 -0.24 -6.19
C TRP A 110 -0.75 0.40 -7.41
N VAL A 111 -0.13 1.44 -7.97
CA VAL A 111 -0.70 2.22 -9.11
C VAL A 111 -0.85 1.38 -10.39
N ARG A 112 0.02 0.36 -10.59
CA ARG A 112 0.00 -0.47 -11.81
C ARG A 112 -1.07 -1.57 -11.82
N LEU A 113 -1.75 -1.77 -10.71
CA LEU A 113 -2.73 -2.84 -10.53
C LEU A 113 -4.19 -2.36 -10.60
N ASP A 114 -4.43 -1.15 -11.10
CA ASP A 114 -5.76 -0.53 -11.23
C ASP A 114 -6.60 -0.61 -9.92
N THR A 115 -5.91 -0.70 -8.77
CA THR A 115 -6.55 -0.84 -7.45
C THR A 115 -7.49 0.32 -7.17
N GLN A 116 -7.16 1.54 -7.60
CA GLN A 116 -7.97 2.73 -7.37
C GLN A 116 -9.28 2.66 -8.14
N GLU A 117 -9.22 2.29 -9.40
CA GLU A 117 -10.37 2.14 -10.30
C GLU A 117 -11.30 1.04 -9.82
N ARG A 118 -10.74 -0.08 -9.38
CA ARG A 118 -11.51 -1.21 -8.82
C ARG A 118 -12.25 -0.80 -7.54
N LEU A 119 -11.56 -0.16 -6.59
CA LEU A 119 -12.17 0.31 -5.36
C LEU A 119 -13.23 1.41 -5.63
N HIS A 120 -12.98 2.30 -6.59
CA HIS A 120 -13.94 3.31 -6.99
C HIS A 120 -15.21 2.67 -7.57
N LYS A 121 -15.09 1.66 -8.44
CA LYS A 121 -16.21 0.89 -8.97
C LYS A 121 -17.04 0.27 -7.83
N LEU A 122 -16.38 -0.44 -6.90
CA LEU A 122 -17.04 -1.07 -5.74
C LEU A 122 -17.81 -0.06 -4.88
N LEU A 123 -17.22 1.09 -4.59
CA LEU A 123 -17.88 2.15 -3.82
C LEU A 123 -19.07 2.75 -4.57
N THR A 124 -18.92 2.98 -5.87
CA THR A 124 -19.99 3.53 -6.71
C THR A 124 -21.19 2.58 -6.80
N GLU A 125 -20.94 1.27 -6.94
CA GLU A 125 -21.97 0.23 -6.92
C GLU A 125 -22.74 0.16 -5.60
N LYS A 126 -22.10 0.54 -4.49
CA LYS A 126 -22.71 0.71 -3.16
C LYS A 126 -23.42 2.06 -2.98
N GLY A 127 -23.46 2.91 -4.00
CA GLY A 127 -24.07 4.24 -3.93
C GLY A 127 -23.21 5.28 -3.17
N VAL A 128 -21.97 4.99 -2.87
CA VAL A 128 -21.05 5.90 -2.20
C VAL A 128 -20.44 6.87 -3.21
N LYS A 129 -20.57 8.17 -2.97
CA LYS A 129 -19.96 9.19 -3.82
C LYS A 129 -18.46 9.28 -3.55
N ALA A 130 -17.68 8.62 -4.39
CA ALA A 130 -16.22 8.56 -4.32
C ALA A 130 -15.56 9.32 -5.47
N ALA A 131 -14.29 9.73 -5.28
CA ALA A 131 -13.48 10.33 -6.34
C ALA A 131 -12.03 9.81 -6.23
N ILE A 132 -11.34 9.72 -7.37
CA ILE A 132 -9.93 9.34 -7.45
C ILE A 132 -9.10 10.61 -7.68
N LEU A 133 -8.15 10.89 -6.78
CA LEU A 133 -7.10 11.86 -7.01
C LEU A 133 -5.86 11.12 -7.51
N ASP A 134 -5.56 11.26 -8.78
CA ASP A 134 -4.41 10.64 -9.45
C ASP A 134 -3.38 11.68 -9.93
N GLN A 135 -2.30 11.21 -10.56
CA GLN A 135 -1.24 12.08 -11.07
C GLN A 135 -1.64 12.93 -12.28
N LYS A 136 -2.82 12.71 -12.89
CA LYS A 136 -3.33 13.55 -13.99
C LYS A 136 -3.74 14.93 -13.49
N VAL A 137 -4.05 15.07 -12.19
CA VAL A 137 -4.31 16.36 -11.56
C VAL A 137 -2.96 17.03 -11.25
N PRO A 138 -2.64 18.18 -11.89
CA PRO A 138 -1.40 18.89 -11.61
C PRO A 138 -1.25 19.26 -10.13
N THR A 139 -0.04 19.18 -9.59
CA THR A 139 0.22 19.39 -8.16
C THR A 139 -0.37 20.71 -7.63
N VAL A 140 -0.22 21.78 -8.41
CA VAL A 140 -0.72 23.12 -8.03
C VAL A 140 -2.24 23.25 -8.02
N GLN A 141 -2.96 22.31 -8.64
CA GLN A 141 -4.43 22.32 -8.73
C GLN A 141 -5.09 21.30 -7.80
N ARG A 142 -4.31 20.47 -7.10
CA ARG A 142 -4.87 19.37 -6.30
C ARG A 142 -5.73 19.83 -5.15
N GLU A 143 -5.34 20.90 -4.47
CA GLU A 143 -6.12 21.46 -3.36
C GLU A 143 -7.47 21.97 -3.82
N GLU A 144 -7.51 22.82 -4.83
CA GLU A 144 -8.74 23.32 -5.44
C GLU A 144 -9.62 22.17 -5.98
N TRP A 145 -8.99 21.18 -6.61
CA TRP A 145 -9.67 20.00 -7.11
C TRP A 145 -10.35 19.21 -5.99
N VAL A 146 -9.67 19.00 -4.86
CA VAL A 146 -10.22 18.30 -3.69
C VAL A 146 -11.38 19.10 -3.09
N ASP A 147 -11.21 20.40 -2.89
CA ASP A 147 -12.24 21.29 -2.35
C ASP A 147 -13.50 21.25 -3.21
N LYS A 148 -13.34 21.34 -4.53
CA LYS A 148 -14.45 21.21 -5.47
C LYS A 148 -15.18 19.88 -5.30
N ARG A 149 -14.46 18.75 -5.19
CA ARG A 149 -15.08 17.42 -4.98
C ARG A 149 -15.81 17.33 -3.64
N VAL A 150 -15.25 17.91 -2.59
CA VAL A 150 -15.92 18.00 -1.28
C VAL A 150 -17.23 18.79 -1.36
N HIS A 151 -17.24 19.94 -2.05
CA HIS A 151 -18.45 20.75 -2.27
C HIS A 151 -19.47 20.01 -3.14
N GLU A 152 -19.05 19.23 -4.11
CA GLU A 152 -19.91 18.35 -4.91
C GLU A 152 -20.47 17.17 -4.09
N GLY A 153 -20.09 17.02 -2.82
CA GLY A 153 -20.60 16.00 -1.89
C GLY A 153 -19.85 14.68 -1.92
N VAL A 154 -18.62 14.64 -2.44
CA VAL A 154 -17.75 13.45 -2.35
C VAL A 154 -17.51 13.11 -0.88
N LYS A 155 -17.70 11.85 -0.54
CA LYS A 155 -17.55 11.29 0.81
C LYS A 155 -16.28 10.49 0.97
N VAL A 156 -15.80 9.86 -0.11
CA VAL A 156 -14.60 9.03 -0.10
C VAL A 156 -13.62 9.51 -1.17
N LEU A 157 -12.39 9.83 -0.75
CA LEU A 157 -11.29 10.18 -1.64
C LEU A 157 -10.36 8.98 -1.74
N ILE A 158 -10.10 8.48 -2.94
CA ILE A 158 -9.12 7.42 -3.19
C ILE A 158 -7.88 8.06 -3.79
N THR A 159 -6.70 7.81 -3.24
CA THR A 159 -5.46 8.39 -3.76
C THR A 159 -4.23 7.56 -3.39
N ASN A 160 -3.11 7.82 -4.05
CA ASN A 160 -1.82 7.29 -3.64
C ASN A 160 -1.21 8.18 -2.56
N SER A 161 -0.73 7.58 -1.47
CA SER A 161 -0.11 8.32 -0.36
C SER A 161 1.07 9.21 -0.78
N ALA A 162 1.82 8.82 -1.82
CA ALA A 162 2.91 9.63 -2.36
C ALA A 162 2.42 10.91 -3.08
N LEU A 163 1.19 10.93 -3.61
CA LEU A 163 0.66 12.12 -4.27
C LEU A 163 0.32 13.26 -3.31
N VAL A 164 0.05 12.92 -2.05
CA VAL A 164 -0.33 13.88 -1.02
C VAL A 164 0.85 14.29 -0.12
N GLU A 165 2.05 13.79 -0.41
CA GLU A 165 3.27 14.10 0.34
C GLU A 165 3.59 15.59 0.34
N THR A 166 3.27 16.32 -0.75
CA THR A 166 3.60 17.73 -0.94
C THR A 166 2.37 18.64 -0.89
N GLY A 167 2.30 19.51 0.13
CA GLY A 167 1.50 20.74 0.13
C GLY A 167 -0.02 20.65 0.13
N LEU A 168 -0.63 19.47 0.19
CA LEU A 168 -2.08 19.30 0.11
C LEU A 168 -2.71 19.27 1.51
N ASP A 169 -3.73 20.08 1.74
CA ASP A 169 -4.55 20.06 2.96
C ASP A 169 -5.81 19.22 2.75
N LEU A 170 -6.05 18.28 3.67
CA LEU A 170 -7.13 17.29 3.60
C LEU A 170 -8.01 17.33 4.87
N ASN A 171 -8.18 18.51 5.45
CA ASN A 171 -8.89 18.72 6.73
C ASN A 171 -10.36 18.29 6.68
N ALA A 172 -10.97 18.22 5.50
CA ALA A 172 -12.34 17.74 5.33
C ALA A 172 -12.50 16.24 5.62
N PHE A 173 -11.39 15.49 5.71
CA PHE A 173 -11.40 14.05 5.89
C PHE A 173 -10.80 13.69 7.25
N THR A 174 -11.58 13.03 8.08
CA THR A 174 -11.22 12.68 9.47
C THR A 174 -10.88 11.21 9.66
N THR A 175 -11.19 10.38 8.67
CA THR A 175 -10.83 8.96 8.66
C THR A 175 -9.88 8.66 7.49
N LEU A 176 -8.71 8.09 7.81
CA LEU A 176 -7.69 7.68 6.85
C LEU A 176 -7.53 6.17 6.87
N ILE A 177 -7.74 5.52 5.74
CA ILE A 177 -7.61 4.08 5.59
C ILE A 177 -6.46 3.77 4.63
N PHE A 178 -5.40 3.16 5.13
CA PHE A 178 -4.33 2.62 4.30
C PHE A 178 -4.74 1.21 3.85
N TYR A 179 -5.28 1.12 2.64
CA TYR A 179 -5.68 -0.14 2.02
C TYR A 179 -4.46 -0.98 1.65
N ASN A 180 -3.43 -0.36 1.08
CA ASN A 180 -2.13 -0.99 0.87
C ASN A 180 -1.09 -0.33 1.79
N ILE A 181 -0.17 -1.13 2.33
CA ILE A 181 0.94 -0.66 3.15
C ILE A 181 2.13 -0.39 2.25
N ALA A 182 2.44 0.89 2.02
CA ALA A 182 3.71 1.30 1.42
C ALA A 182 4.84 1.14 2.45
N PHE A 183 5.98 0.57 2.03
CA PHE A 183 7.13 0.34 2.92
C PHE A 183 7.93 1.63 3.20
N ASN A 184 7.27 2.78 3.22
CA ASN A 184 7.89 4.07 3.45
C ASN A 184 7.23 4.79 4.64
N LEU A 185 7.94 4.77 5.77
CA LEU A 185 7.46 5.38 7.02
C LEU A 185 7.30 6.90 6.90
N TYR A 186 8.16 7.56 6.13
CA TYR A 186 8.09 9.01 5.89
C TYR A 186 6.80 9.36 5.13
N VAL A 187 6.54 8.68 4.00
CA VAL A 187 5.33 8.89 3.20
C VAL A 187 4.07 8.62 4.03
N PHE A 188 4.08 7.54 4.82
CA PHE A 188 2.99 7.23 5.74
C PHE A 188 2.72 8.39 6.71
N ARG A 189 3.76 8.90 7.36
CA ARG A 189 3.63 10.00 8.32
C ARG A 189 3.17 11.29 7.65
N GLN A 190 3.74 11.64 6.50
CA GLN A 190 3.32 12.83 5.76
C GLN A 190 1.85 12.73 5.35
N ALA A 191 1.41 11.61 4.77
CA ALA A 191 0.02 11.40 4.39
C ALA A 191 -0.92 11.49 5.61
N SER A 192 -0.52 10.90 6.75
CA SER A 192 -1.31 10.93 7.98
C SER A 192 -1.49 12.35 8.54
N ARG A 193 -0.50 13.22 8.38
CA ARG A 193 -0.54 14.61 8.87
C ARG A 193 -1.36 15.56 7.99
N ARG A 194 -1.75 15.16 6.77
CA ARG A 194 -2.51 16.03 5.85
C ARG A 194 -3.92 16.33 6.33
N SER A 195 -4.51 15.45 7.11
CA SER A 195 -5.82 15.64 7.75
C SER A 195 -5.73 16.22 9.15
N TRP A 196 -4.54 16.20 9.80
CA TRP A 196 -4.33 16.73 11.15
C TRP A 196 -3.42 17.96 11.12
N ARG A 197 -4.01 19.11 10.93
CA ARG A 197 -3.34 20.42 10.88
C ARG A 197 -3.96 21.41 11.85
N ILE A 198 -3.33 22.59 11.98
CA ILE A 198 -3.78 23.68 12.87
C ILE A 198 -5.24 24.08 12.60
N ASN A 199 -5.69 23.97 11.37
CA ASN A 199 -7.06 24.31 10.96
C ASN A 199 -8.06 23.15 11.14
N GLN A 200 -7.65 22.01 11.70
CA GLN A 200 -8.56 20.89 11.93
C GLN A 200 -9.52 21.21 13.07
N THR A 201 -10.82 21.19 12.78
CA THR A 201 -11.88 21.44 13.76
C THR A 201 -12.44 20.16 14.38
N ALA A 202 -12.18 19.01 13.78
CA ALA A 202 -12.60 17.73 14.34
C ALA A 202 -11.78 17.37 15.60
N PRO A 203 -12.39 16.75 16.59
CA PRO A 203 -11.73 16.41 17.85
C PRO A 203 -10.67 15.32 17.69
N LYS A 204 -10.74 14.54 16.61
CA LYS A 204 -9.79 13.45 16.32
C LYS A 204 -9.70 13.19 14.81
N VAL A 205 -8.58 12.61 14.39
CA VAL A 205 -8.40 11.96 13.09
C VAL A 205 -8.05 10.50 13.35
N GLU A 206 -8.75 9.59 12.71
CA GLU A 206 -8.55 8.15 12.90
C GLU A 206 -7.78 7.56 11.71
N ILE A 207 -6.83 6.67 12.01
CA ILE A 207 -5.99 6.02 11.02
C ILE A 207 -6.17 4.50 11.14
N TYR A 208 -6.56 3.89 10.04
CA TYR A 208 -6.74 2.45 9.92
C TYR A 208 -5.74 1.89 8.90
N MET A 209 -5.14 0.74 9.24
CA MET A 209 -4.24 0.02 8.35
C MET A 209 -4.80 -1.37 8.09
N LEU A 210 -5.17 -1.65 6.85
CA LEU A 210 -5.71 -2.95 6.47
C LEU A 210 -4.58 -3.86 5.97
N TYR A 211 -4.51 -5.06 6.54
CA TYR A 211 -3.50 -6.04 6.16
C TYR A 211 -4.01 -7.46 6.35
N TYR A 212 -3.42 -8.38 5.63
CA TYR A 212 -3.62 -9.82 5.86
C TYR A 212 -2.64 -10.33 6.90
N ALA A 213 -3.15 -11.00 7.93
CA ALA A 213 -2.32 -11.65 8.95
C ALA A 213 -1.39 -12.70 8.33
N ASP A 214 -0.24 -12.91 8.94
CA ASP A 214 0.78 -13.91 8.56
C ASP A 214 1.30 -13.80 7.12
N THR A 215 1.18 -12.60 6.53
CA THR A 215 1.72 -12.26 5.22
C THR A 215 2.91 -11.30 5.31
N MET A 216 3.49 -10.96 4.15
CA MET A 216 4.51 -9.91 4.05
C MET A 216 3.99 -8.54 4.50
N GLN A 217 2.69 -8.26 4.31
CA GLN A 217 2.06 -7.03 4.81
C GLN A 217 2.14 -6.94 6.34
N HIS A 218 1.85 -8.03 7.05
CA HIS A 218 1.95 -8.09 8.50
C HIS A 218 3.39 -7.87 9.00
N LYS A 219 4.37 -8.53 8.37
CA LYS A 219 5.79 -8.35 8.69
C LYS A 219 6.25 -6.91 8.47
N ALA A 220 5.85 -6.32 7.34
CA ALA A 220 6.15 -4.93 7.03
C ALA A 220 5.56 -3.94 8.05
N LEU A 221 4.30 -4.15 8.43
CA LEU A 221 3.63 -3.32 9.44
C LEU A 221 4.34 -3.40 10.79
N ARG A 222 4.69 -4.61 11.25
CA ARG A 222 5.45 -4.80 12.50
C ARG A 222 6.80 -4.10 12.47
N LEU A 223 7.51 -4.20 11.35
CA LEU A 223 8.81 -3.54 11.18
C LEU A 223 8.68 -2.02 11.17
N MET A 224 7.66 -1.48 10.50
CA MET A 224 7.36 -0.03 10.52
C MET A 224 7.02 0.45 11.94
N ALA A 225 6.19 -0.29 12.67
CA ALA A 225 5.80 0.04 14.04
C ALA A 225 7.01 0.04 14.99
N SER A 226 7.92 -0.95 14.86
CA SER A 226 9.14 -1.00 15.69
C SER A 226 10.08 0.18 15.41
N LYS A 227 10.24 0.58 14.15
CA LYS A 227 11.03 1.74 13.76
C LYS A 227 10.41 3.04 14.28
N LEU A 228 9.10 3.19 14.17
CA LEU A 228 8.39 4.36 14.70
C LEU A 228 8.58 4.48 16.20
N SER A 229 8.44 3.39 16.95
CA SER A 229 8.67 3.37 18.39
C SER A 229 10.11 3.72 18.77
N ALA A 230 11.09 3.18 18.06
CA ALA A 230 12.50 3.47 18.29
C ALA A 230 12.81 4.97 18.05
N ALA A 231 12.27 5.55 16.97
CA ALA A 231 12.43 6.97 16.67
C ALA A 231 11.82 7.86 17.78
N THR A 232 10.65 7.51 18.30
CA THR A 232 9.98 8.24 19.37
C THR A 232 10.80 8.25 20.67
N VAL A 233 11.46 7.13 20.98
CA VAL A 233 12.29 7.00 22.19
C VAL A 233 13.59 7.83 22.09
N ILE A 234 14.19 7.90 20.90
CA ILE A 234 15.50 8.57 20.70
C ILE A 234 15.36 10.10 20.68
N GLU A 235 14.28 10.62 20.09
CA GLU A 235 14.18 12.05 19.77
C GLU A 235 13.20 12.83 20.67
N GLY A 236 12.44 12.14 21.56
CA GLY A 236 11.40 12.78 22.40
C GLY A 236 10.26 13.41 21.59
N GLN A 237 10.55 13.84 20.36
CA GLN A 237 9.65 14.20 19.27
C GLN A 237 10.29 13.74 17.98
N ILE A 238 9.50 13.08 17.12
CA ILE A 238 10.02 12.57 15.86
C ILE A 238 10.13 13.74 14.87
N SER A 239 11.36 14.19 14.56
CA SER A 239 11.60 15.15 13.49
C SER A 239 11.36 14.52 12.12
N ASP A 240 10.90 15.33 11.14
CA ASP A 240 10.69 14.84 9.77
C ASP A 240 12.02 14.40 9.12
N GLU A 241 13.13 15.02 9.49
CA GLU A 241 14.48 14.66 9.06
C GLU A 241 14.95 13.32 9.63
N GLY A 242 14.71 13.04 10.90
CA GLY A 242 15.02 11.76 11.53
C GLY A 242 14.22 10.62 10.92
N LEU A 243 12.95 10.83 10.57
CA LEU A 243 12.15 9.86 9.86
C LEU A 243 12.58 9.66 8.40
N ALA A 244 12.97 10.72 7.70
CA ALA A 244 13.53 10.60 6.35
C ALA A 244 14.81 9.75 6.36
N ALA A 245 15.70 9.95 7.32
CA ALA A 245 16.90 9.14 7.51
C ALA A 245 16.58 7.66 7.86
N MET A 246 15.50 7.41 8.61
CA MET A 246 15.08 6.05 8.98
C MET A 246 14.23 5.38 7.89
N SER A 247 13.67 6.13 6.95
CA SER A 247 12.78 5.65 5.89
C SER A 247 13.52 5.26 4.62
N ASP A 248 14.84 5.17 4.64
CA ASP A 248 15.56 4.63 3.47
C ASP A 248 14.91 3.29 3.10
N CYS A 249 14.12 3.31 2.01
CA CYS A 249 13.40 2.13 1.48
C CYS A 249 14.35 0.95 1.27
N GLN A 250 15.64 1.24 1.09
CA GLN A 250 16.67 0.23 0.93
C GLN A 250 16.92 -0.56 2.21
N ASP A 251 16.86 0.08 3.35
CA ASP A 251 17.05 -0.59 4.63
C ASP A 251 15.84 -1.46 5.00
N LEU A 252 14.63 -0.97 4.78
CA LEU A 252 13.39 -1.72 5.02
C LEU A 252 13.29 -2.96 4.12
N THR A 253 13.60 -2.81 2.83
CA THR A 253 13.65 -3.93 1.87
C THR A 253 14.67 -4.99 2.30
N THR A 254 15.85 -4.56 2.76
CA THR A 254 16.89 -5.47 3.24
C THR A 254 16.49 -6.20 4.52
N GLN A 255 15.81 -5.51 5.44
CA GLN A 255 15.33 -6.11 6.68
C GLN A 255 14.17 -7.09 6.42
N LEU A 256 13.21 -6.74 5.56
CA LEU A 256 12.14 -7.65 5.14
C LEU A 256 12.67 -8.89 4.43
N ALA A 257 13.77 -8.75 3.67
CA ALA A 257 14.42 -9.90 3.03
C ALA A 257 15.03 -10.89 4.02
N LYS A 258 15.45 -10.44 5.20
CA LYS A 258 15.95 -11.32 6.27
C LYS A 258 14.84 -12.09 6.97
N GLU A 259 13.61 -11.57 6.90
CA GLU A 259 12.40 -12.20 7.44
C GLU A 259 11.79 -13.28 6.52
N LEU A 260 12.28 -13.38 5.26
CA LEU A 260 11.94 -14.45 4.30
C LEU A 260 12.73 -15.73 4.59
#